data_8020b25684d1f765de53683247acc061
#
_entry.id   8020b25684d1f765de53683247acc061
#
_cell.length_a   1.000
_cell.length_b   1.000
_cell.length_c   1.000
_cell.angle_alpha   90.00
_cell.angle_beta   90.00
_cell.angle_gamma   90.00
#
_symmetry.space_group_name_H-M   'P 1'
#
loop_
_entity.id
_entity.type
_entity.pdbx_description
1 polymer ?
#
loop_
_entity_poly.entity_id
_entity_poly.type
_entity_poly.pdbx_seq_one_letter_code
_entity_poly.pdbx_strand_id
1 'polypeptide(L)'
;MKKFITTAIASVLAIASIAMNARAESPKSVDRVETCVVVDTVFDGYEWDVSIEDMQGNIWKFIDRENFWEVGMEGSFWFNDNATPNDFTDDEMEGLYHETRCETITVTERYYNGSEWLIFAKGEDGNIWCMDAESYKVGDKLRVTFDDYGTPSFPDDDEIIMVERA
;
A
#
# COMPACT_ATOMS: atom_id res chain seq x y z
N MET A 1 -22.74 5.26 -0.95
CA MET A 1 -22.68 3.89 -0.37
C MET A 1 -21.65 3.95 0.74
N LYS A 2 -22.01 3.56 1.98
CA LYS A 2 -21.03 3.51 3.08
C LYS A 2 -20.17 2.27 2.84
N LYS A 3 -18.92 2.45 2.48
CA LYS A 3 -17.94 1.36 2.45
C LYS A 3 -17.52 1.13 3.90
N PHE A 4 -17.83 -0.03 4.44
CA PHE A 4 -17.34 -0.47 5.73
C PHE A 4 -16.01 -1.16 5.48
N ILE A 5 -14.93 -0.46 5.75
CA ILE A 5 -13.64 -1.11 5.91
C ILE A 5 -13.65 -1.63 7.34
N THR A 6 -14.03 -2.87 7.50
CA THR A 6 -13.84 -3.57 8.76
C THR A 6 -12.37 -3.91 8.79
N THR A 7 -11.60 -3.15 9.54
CA THR A 7 -10.27 -3.58 9.95
C THR A 7 -10.50 -4.78 10.86
N ALA A 8 -10.69 -5.96 10.25
CA ALA A 8 -10.43 -7.17 10.97
C ALA A 8 -8.93 -7.10 11.29
N ILE A 9 -8.60 -6.99 12.57
CA ILE A 9 -7.28 -7.35 13.08
C ILE A 9 -7.15 -8.86 12.88
N ALA A 10 -7.01 -9.25 11.63
CA ALA A 10 -6.29 -10.43 11.27
C ALA A 10 -4.96 -9.85 10.79
N SER A 11 -3.95 -10.02 11.61
CA SER A 11 -2.57 -9.93 11.19
C SER A 11 -2.38 -10.84 9.98
N VAL A 12 -2.77 -10.36 8.83
CA VAL A 12 -2.36 -10.91 7.56
C VAL A 12 -1.09 -10.16 7.22
N LEU A 13 -0.01 -10.72 7.69
CA LEU A 13 1.26 -10.59 7.01
C LEU A 13 1.12 -11.30 5.65
N ALA A 14 0.40 -10.68 4.78
CA ALA A 14 0.45 -10.97 3.38
C ALA A 14 1.50 -10.07 2.74
N ILE A 15 2.70 -10.27 3.20
CA ILE A 15 3.85 -9.88 2.40
C ILE A 15 3.74 -10.75 1.17
N ALA A 16 3.54 -10.15 0.00
CA ALA A 16 3.94 -10.77 -1.23
C ALA A 16 5.35 -11.31 -0.98
N SER A 17 5.48 -12.59 -0.69
CA SER A 17 6.77 -13.20 -0.48
C SER A 17 7.40 -13.33 -1.85
N ILE A 18 7.92 -12.21 -2.36
CA ILE A 18 9.08 -12.28 -3.22
C ILE A 18 10.02 -13.17 -2.44
N ALA A 19 10.35 -14.34 -2.96
CA ALA A 19 11.27 -15.28 -2.34
C ALA A 19 12.65 -14.63 -2.32
N MET A 20 12.81 -13.63 -1.47
CA MET A 20 14.09 -13.04 -1.18
C MET A 20 14.82 -14.03 -0.27
N ASN A 21 15.83 -14.66 -0.80
CA ASN A 21 16.88 -15.23 0.03
C ASN A 21 17.41 -14.10 0.91
N ALA A 22 16.95 -14.06 2.16
CA ALA A 22 17.37 -13.09 3.15
C ALA A 22 18.85 -13.32 3.47
N ARG A 23 19.70 -12.76 2.65
CA ARG A 23 21.06 -12.43 3.04
C ARG A 23 20.97 -11.04 3.61
N ALA A 24 21.28 -10.87 4.90
CA ALA A 24 21.41 -9.57 5.54
C ALA A 24 22.62 -8.83 4.92
N GLU A 25 22.44 -8.33 3.74
CA GLU A 25 23.31 -7.31 3.15
C GLU A 25 22.72 -5.96 3.52
N SER A 26 23.59 -5.00 3.84
CA SER A 26 23.21 -3.60 4.02
C SER A 26 22.29 -3.18 2.87
N PRO A 27 21.22 -2.39 3.11
CA PRO A 27 20.33 -2.01 2.05
C PRO A 27 21.15 -1.41 0.91
N LYS A 28 21.08 -2.06 -0.24
CA LYS A 28 21.60 -1.48 -1.47
C LYS A 28 20.92 -0.11 -1.64
N SER A 29 21.63 0.89 -2.09
CA SER A 29 21.02 2.16 -2.43
C SER A 29 19.89 1.90 -3.43
N VAL A 30 18.72 2.47 -3.17
CA VAL A 30 17.61 2.46 -4.12
C VAL A 30 18.03 3.35 -5.28
N ASP A 31 18.28 2.77 -6.42
CA ASP A 31 18.80 3.51 -7.57
C ASP A 31 17.69 4.32 -8.24
N ARG A 32 16.46 3.78 -8.31
CA ARG A 32 15.28 4.55 -8.74
C ARG A 32 13.99 3.96 -8.17
N VAL A 33 12.99 4.83 -8.01
CA VAL A 33 11.61 4.46 -7.69
C VAL A 33 10.72 4.97 -8.80
N GLU A 34 9.84 4.13 -9.31
CA GLU A 34 8.89 4.48 -10.36
C GLU A 34 7.49 3.96 -10.04
N THR A 35 6.49 4.74 -10.44
CA THR A 35 5.11 4.28 -10.48
C THR A 35 4.91 3.49 -11.77
N CYS A 36 4.49 2.24 -11.65
CA CYS A 36 4.16 1.35 -12.75
C CYS A 36 2.67 1.04 -12.76
N VAL A 37 2.14 0.69 -13.92
CA VAL A 37 0.72 0.31 -14.10
C VAL A 37 0.62 -1.18 -14.38
N VAL A 38 -0.30 -1.88 -13.73
CA VAL A 38 -0.61 -3.28 -14.03
C VAL A 38 -1.27 -3.36 -15.40
N VAL A 39 -0.65 -4.08 -16.33
CA VAL A 39 -1.13 -4.24 -17.71
C VAL A 39 -1.70 -5.62 -17.98
N ASP A 40 -1.35 -6.63 -17.20
CA ASP A 40 -1.87 -7.99 -17.34
C ASP A 40 -1.78 -8.77 -16.04
N THR A 41 -2.76 -9.67 -15.80
CA THR A 41 -2.76 -10.62 -14.69
C THR A 41 -3.23 -11.97 -15.18
N VAL A 42 -2.44 -13.01 -14.99
CA VAL A 42 -2.72 -14.37 -15.46
C VAL A 42 -2.62 -15.37 -14.33
N PHE A 43 -3.70 -16.11 -14.05
CA PHE A 43 -3.67 -17.21 -13.09
C PHE A 43 -3.17 -18.50 -13.73
N ASP A 44 -2.08 -19.06 -13.24
CA ASP A 44 -1.48 -20.29 -13.76
C ASP A 44 -2.09 -21.59 -13.17
N GLY A 45 -3.03 -21.44 -12.22
CA GLY A 45 -3.66 -22.52 -11.46
C GLY A 45 -3.13 -22.65 -10.03
N TYR A 46 -2.12 -21.87 -9.67
CA TYR A 46 -1.50 -21.85 -8.34
C TYR A 46 -1.27 -20.44 -7.82
N GLU A 47 -0.76 -19.55 -8.66
CA GLU A 47 -0.44 -18.16 -8.35
C GLU A 47 -0.76 -17.25 -9.54
N TRP A 48 -0.73 -15.93 -9.32
CA TRP A 48 -0.99 -14.94 -10.36
C TRP A 48 0.33 -14.38 -10.87
N ASP A 49 0.54 -14.49 -12.19
CA ASP A 49 1.59 -13.76 -12.91
C ASP A 49 1.08 -12.34 -13.18
N VAL A 50 1.68 -11.34 -12.53
CA VAL A 50 1.35 -9.93 -12.73
C VAL A 50 2.39 -9.30 -13.63
N SER A 51 1.93 -8.60 -14.67
CA SER A 51 2.77 -7.80 -15.56
C SER A 51 2.48 -6.32 -15.33
N ILE A 52 3.54 -5.55 -15.11
CA ILE A 52 3.47 -4.09 -14.94
C ILE A 52 4.26 -3.40 -16.02
N GLU A 53 3.82 -2.21 -16.41
CA GLU A 53 4.49 -1.34 -17.37
C GLU A 53 5.01 -0.10 -16.65
N ASP A 54 6.30 0.21 -16.83
CA ASP A 54 6.91 1.43 -16.31
C ASP A 54 6.66 2.63 -17.23
N MET A 55 7.10 3.82 -16.82
CA MET A 55 6.93 5.07 -17.57
C MET A 55 7.65 5.07 -18.94
N GLN A 56 8.61 4.18 -19.17
CA GLN A 56 9.37 4.02 -20.40
C GLN A 56 8.74 2.97 -21.33
N GLY A 57 7.73 2.22 -20.86
CA GLY A 57 7.07 1.15 -21.62
C GLY A 57 7.77 -0.21 -21.48
N ASN A 58 8.66 -0.39 -20.51
CA ASN A 58 9.24 -1.68 -20.21
C ASN A 58 8.24 -2.52 -19.40
N ILE A 59 8.24 -3.83 -19.66
CA ILE A 59 7.35 -4.77 -18.98
C ILE A 59 8.15 -5.57 -17.95
N TRP A 60 7.68 -5.50 -16.71
CA TRP A 60 8.22 -6.23 -15.57
C TRP A 60 7.22 -7.26 -15.10
N LYS A 61 7.68 -8.33 -14.42
CA LYS A 61 6.81 -9.39 -13.94
C LYS A 61 7.13 -9.78 -12.52
N PHE A 62 6.07 -10.06 -11.76
CA PHE A 62 6.19 -10.63 -10.42
C PHE A 62 5.02 -11.58 -10.14
N ILE A 63 5.13 -12.32 -9.04
CA ILE A 63 4.13 -13.29 -8.62
C ILE A 63 3.30 -12.69 -7.49
N ASP A 64 1.97 -12.71 -7.68
CA ASP A 64 1.00 -12.41 -6.64
C ASP A 64 0.28 -13.70 -6.22
N ARG A 65 0.25 -13.99 -4.92
CA ARG A 65 -0.40 -15.18 -4.37
C ARG A 65 -1.81 -14.93 -3.85
N GLU A 66 -2.18 -13.65 -3.73
CA GLU A 66 -3.42 -13.25 -3.05
C GLU A 66 -4.46 -12.68 -4.00
N ASN A 67 -4.15 -12.56 -5.29
CA ASN A 67 -5.02 -11.91 -6.27
C ASN A 67 -5.37 -10.47 -5.87
N PHE A 68 -4.37 -9.75 -5.39
CA PHE A 68 -4.54 -8.34 -5.00
C PHE A 68 -4.53 -7.41 -6.21
N TRP A 69 -3.64 -7.68 -7.17
CA TRP A 69 -3.39 -6.79 -8.29
C TRP A 69 -4.39 -6.97 -9.42
N GLU A 70 -5.03 -5.86 -9.83
CA GLU A 70 -5.95 -5.81 -10.96
C GLU A 70 -5.37 -4.95 -12.08
N VAL A 71 -5.72 -5.25 -13.34
CA VAL A 71 -5.30 -4.46 -14.50
C VAL A 71 -5.77 -3.02 -14.35
N GLY A 72 -4.82 -2.09 -14.50
CA GLY A 72 -5.03 -0.66 -14.33
C GLY A 72 -4.70 -0.11 -12.94
N MET A 73 -4.37 -0.98 -11.95
CA MET A 73 -3.82 -0.51 -10.68
C MET A 73 -2.42 0.07 -10.88
N GLU A 74 -2.10 1.08 -10.08
CA GLU A 74 -0.78 1.68 -10.03
C GLU A 74 -0.07 1.22 -8.77
N GLY A 75 1.24 0.94 -8.88
CA GLY A 75 2.11 0.61 -7.78
C GLY A 75 3.46 1.31 -7.90
N SER A 76 4.06 1.66 -6.76
CA SER A 76 5.41 2.19 -6.71
C SER A 76 6.41 1.04 -6.51
N PHE A 77 7.41 0.97 -7.37
CA PHE A 77 8.41 -0.08 -7.36
C PHE A 77 9.81 0.52 -7.34
N TRP A 78 10.71 -0.17 -6.70
CA TRP A 78 12.12 0.20 -6.70
C TRP A 78 12.93 -0.76 -7.57
N PHE A 79 13.87 -0.17 -8.29
CA PHE A 79 14.71 -0.83 -9.26
C PHE A 79 16.17 -0.58 -8.94
N ASN A 80 17.00 -1.58 -9.16
CA ASN A 80 18.44 -1.46 -9.19
C ASN A 80 18.87 -1.33 -10.64
N ASP A 81 19.51 -0.22 -10.98
CA ASP A 81 19.96 0.07 -12.35
C ASP A 81 21.34 -0.52 -12.66
N ASN A 82 21.87 -1.36 -11.76
CA ASN A 82 23.19 -1.99 -11.87
C ASN A 82 24.34 -1.01 -12.25
N ALA A 83 24.18 0.28 -11.86
CA ALA A 83 25.05 1.39 -12.17
C ALA A 83 25.14 1.73 -13.69
N THR A 84 24.08 1.42 -14.43
CA THR A 84 23.94 1.73 -15.86
C THR A 84 22.67 2.55 -16.15
N PRO A 85 22.52 3.77 -15.65
CA PRO A 85 21.26 4.54 -15.58
C PRO A 85 20.58 4.85 -16.93
N ASN A 86 21.18 4.48 -18.05
CA ASN A 86 20.61 4.62 -19.40
C ASN A 86 20.41 3.28 -20.11
N ASP A 87 20.63 2.16 -19.45
CA ASP A 87 20.44 0.82 -20.01
C ASP A 87 19.47 0.05 -19.13
N PHE A 88 18.18 0.09 -19.47
CA PHE A 88 17.13 -0.59 -18.72
C PHE A 88 17.10 -2.11 -18.93
N THR A 89 17.99 -2.65 -19.78
CA THR A 89 17.96 -4.08 -20.10
C THR A 89 18.61 -4.95 -19.04
N ASP A 90 19.39 -4.37 -18.12
CA ASP A 90 20.04 -5.01 -17.01
C ASP A 90 19.50 -4.58 -15.63
N ASP A 91 18.44 -3.76 -15.62
CA ASP A 91 17.75 -3.38 -14.40
C ASP A 91 17.10 -4.59 -13.73
N GLU A 92 17.07 -4.57 -12.41
CA GLU A 92 16.38 -5.57 -11.59
C GLU A 92 15.30 -4.88 -10.75
N MET A 93 14.06 -5.37 -10.84
CA MET A 93 12.99 -4.95 -9.94
C MET A 93 13.24 -5.59 -8.56
N GLU A 94 13.48 -4.77 -7.56
CA GLU A 94 13.81 -5.21 -6.19
C GLU A 94 12.54 -5.45 -5.35
N GLY A 95 11.46 -4.72 -5.62
CA GLY A 95 10.18 -4.89 -4.93
C GLY A 95 9.28 -3.68 -4.95
N LEU A 96 8.23 -3.72 -4.14
CA LEU A 96 7.35 -2.59 -3.88
C LEU A 96 8.06 -1.55 -3.03
N TYR A 97 7.87 -0.29 -3.37
CA TYR A 97 8.33 0.84 -2.59
C TYR A 97 7.17 1.41 -1.78
N HIS A 98 7.22 1.24 -0.48
CA HIS A 98 6.23 1.75 0.45
C HIS A 98 6.57 3.19 0.84
N GLU A 99 5.60 4.08 0.71
CA GLU A 99 5.71 5.44 1.21
C GLU A 99 4.82 5.64 2.43
N THR A 100 5.24 6.53 3.31
CA THR A 100 4.38 6.99 4.38
C THR A 100 3.82 8.35 4.05
N ARG A 101 2.51 8.51 4.17
CA ARG A 101 1.83 9.80 4.02
C ARG A 101 1.15 10.22 5.30
N CYS A 102 1.06 11.53 5.51
CA CYS A 102 0.39 12.10 6.67
C CYS A 102 -0.82 12.91 6.21
N GLU A 103 -1.96 12.63 6.80
CA GLU A 103 -3.18 13.39 6.58
C GLU A 103 -3.75 13.95 7.88
N THR A 104 -4.51 15.05 7.75
CA THR A 104 -5.38 15.51 8.82
C THR A 104 -6.81 15.07 8.51
N ILE A 105 -7.33 14.18 9.34
CA ILE A 105 -8.70 13.68 9.22
C ILE A 105 -9.57 14.21 10.35
N THR A 106 -10.88 14.27 10.14
CA THR A 106 -11.84 14.79 11.13
C THR A 106 -12.77 13.68 11.58
N VAL A 107 -12.88 13.46 12.88
CA VAL A 107 -13.82 12.48 13.45
C VAL A 107 -15.26 12.92 13.17
N THR A 108 -16.00 12.12 12.43
CA THR A 108 -17.37 12.41 12.00
C THR A 108 -18.42 11.64 12.77
N GLU A 109 -18.06 10.46 13.28
CA GLU A 109 -18.98 9.59 14.00
C GLU A 109 -18.23 8.80 15.09
N ARG A 110 -18.94 8.49 16.18
CA ARG A 110 -18.46 7.57 17.21
C ARG A 110 -19.51 6.51 17.45
N TYR A 111 -19.13 5.26 17.41
CA TYR A 111 -20.04 4.12 17.45
C TYR A 111 -19.55 3.04 18.42
N TYR A 112 -20.47 2.41 19.16
CA TYR A 112 -20.18 1.26 20.00
C TYR A 112 -20.68 -0.01 19.31
N ASN A 113 -19.77 -0.96 19.01
CA ASN A 113 -20.08 -2.18 18.26
C ASN A 113 -20.60 -3.32 19.18
N GLY A 114 -20.73 -3.09 20.48
CA GLY A 114 -21.12 -4.09 21.49
C GLY A 114 -19.93 -4.62 22.31
N SER A 115 -18.70 -4.37 21.88
CA SER A 115 -17.44 -4.75 22.53
C SER A 115 -16.57 -3.53 22.81
N GLU A 116 -16.44 -2.66 21.83
CA GLU A 116 -15.54 -1.50 21.87
C GLU A 116 -16.15 -0.28 21.20
N TRP A 117 -15.56 0.87 21.48
CA TRP A 117 -15.90 2.11 20.79
C TRP A 117 -15.01 2.30 19.58
N LEU A 118 -15.65 2.59 18.45
CA LEU A 118 -15.00 2.92 17.20
C LEU A 118 -15.30 4.36 16.82
N ILE A 119 -14.41 4.98 16.05
CA ILE A 119 -14.65 6.25 15.39
C ILE A 119 -14.61 6.06 13.86
N PHE A 120 -15.42 6.88 13.18
CA PHE A 120 -15.27 7.10 11.75
C PHE A 120 -14.71 8.51 11.57
N ALA A 121 -13.64 8.63 10.83
CA ALA A 121 -13.01 9.90 10.55
C ALA A 121 -12.88 10.08 9.04
N LYS A 122 -13.00 11.32 8.56
CA LYS A 122 -13.01 11.65 7.15
C LYS A 122 -11.80 12.49 6.78
N GLY A 123 -11.08 12.06 5.74
CA GLY A 123 -9.98 12.79 5.10
C GLY A 123 -10.47 13.91 4.20
N GLU A 124 -9.54 14.75 3.72
CA GLU A 124 -9.84 15.84 2.79
C GLU A 124 -10.27 15.33 1.41
N ASP A 125 -9.75 14.18 0.99
CA ASP A 125 -10.12 13.47 -0.23
C ASP A 125 -11.51 12.84 -0.18
N GLY A 126 -12.10 12.76 1.01
CA GLY A 126 -13.44 12.20 1.25
C GLY A 126 -13.43 10.76 1.72
N ASN A 127 -12.29 10.10 1.80
CA ASN A 127 -12.15 8.76 2.36
C ASN A 127 -12.58 8.72 3.82
N ILE A 128 -13.14 7.59 4.24
CA ILE A 128 -13.63 7.39 5.61
C ILE A 128 -12.87 6.23 6.22
N TRP A 129 -12.18 6.53 7.28
CA TRP A 129 -11.38 5.62 8.07
C TRP A 129 -12.12 5.19 9.33
N CYS A 130 -12.03 3.90 9.66
CA CYS A 130 -12.58 3.36 10.90
C CYS A 130 -11.42 2.92 11.80
N MET A 131 -11.40 3.39 13.05
CA MET A 131 -10.35 3.06 14.00
C MET A 131 -10.89 3.06 15.45
N ASP A 132 -10.09 2.58 16.37
CA ASP A 132 -10.43 2.56 17.79
C ASP A 132 -10.67 3.97 18.33
N ALA A 133 -11.76 4.12 19.07
CA ALA A 133 -12.19 5.44 19.55
C ALA A 133 -11.32 5.97 20.70
N GLU A 134 -10.73 5.09 21.50
CA GLU A 134 -10.02 5.46 22.74
C GLU A 134 -10.64 6.70 23.43
N SER A 135 -9.96 7.85 23.29
CA SER A 135 -10.37 9.12 23.90
C SER A 135 -10.90 10.16 22.88
N TYR A 136 -11.03 9.80 21.61
CA TYR A 136 -11.43 10.73 20.56
C TYR A 136 -12.93 11.00 20.56
N LYS A 137 -13.32 12.21 20.11
CA LYS A 137 -14.70 12.71 20.05
C LYS A 137 -15.03 13.22 18.67
N VAL A 138 -16.31 13.22 18.32
CA VAL A 138 -16.80 13.85 17.09
C VAL A 138 -16.35 15.31 17.03
N GLY A 139 -15.76 15.70 15.92
CA GLY A 139 -15.17 17.01 15.68
C GLY A 139 -13.67 17.12 16.00
N ASP A 140 -13.08 16.11 16.66
CA ASP A 140 -11.63 16.10 16.87
C ASP A 140 -10.92 15.99 15.50
N LYS A 141 -9.81 16.71 15.37
CA LYS A 141 -8.89 16.59 14.24
C LYS A 141 -7.73 15.70 14.64
N LEU A 142 -7.44 14.74 13.80
CA LEU A 142 -6.39 13.77 14.02
C LEU A 142 -5.37 13.89 12.88
N ARG A 143 -4.09 13.90 13.21
CA ARG A 143 -3.01 13.68 12.27
C ARG A 143 -2.74 12.19 12.21
N VAL A 144 -2.93 11.62 11.04
CA VAL A 144 -2.75 10.18 10.83
C VAL A 144 -1.62 9.95 9.85
N THR A 145 -0.75 9.00 10.16
CA THR A 145 0.29 8.53 9.26
C THR A 145 -0.13 7.16 8.73
N PHE A 146 -0.10 7.02 7.43
CA PHE A 146 -0.43 5.80 6.70
C PHE A 146 0.82 5.23 6.04
N ASP A 147 0.90 3.91 5.94
CA ASP A 147 1.73 3.19 4.97
C ASP A 147 0.86 2.90 3.75
N ASP A 148 1.31 3.25 2.56
CA ASP A 148 0.55 3.08 1.31
C ASP A 148 0.78 1.74 0.62
N TYR A 149 1.56 0.86 1.26
CA TYR A 149 1.94 -0.45 0.71
C TYR A 149 2.46 -0.44 -0.74
N GLY A 150 2.95 0.71 -1.22
CA GLY A 150 3.43 0.90 -2.59
C GLY A 150 2.34 1.10 -3.63
N THR A 151 1.11 1.39 -3.20
CA THR A 151 -0.06 1.63 -4.08
C THR A 151 -0.68 3.01 -3.86
N PRO A 152 0.04 4.10 -4.17
CA PRO A 152 -0.33 5.47 -3.79
C PRO A 152 -1.71 5.94 -4.29
N SER A 153 -2.25 5.28 -5.31
CA SER A 153 -3.57 5.58 -5.88
C SER A 153 -4.70 4.71 -5.32
N PHE A 154 -4.40 3.77 -4.41
CA PHE A 154 -5.37 2.80 -3.89
C PHE A 154 -5.46 2.84 -2.36
N PRO A 155 -6.15 3.83 -1.78
CA PRO A 155 -6.18 4.04 -0.32
C PRO A 155 -6.95 2.96 0.46
N ASP A 156 -7.52 1.97 -0.22
CA ASP A 156 -8.28 0.89 0.44
C ASP A 156 -7.35 -0.14 1.14
N ASP A 157 -6.07 -0.17 0.80
CA ASP A 157 -5.04 -1.04 1.41
C ASP A 157 -4.09 -0.31 2.36
N ASP A 158 -4.22 1.02 2.49
CA ASP A 158 -3.40 1.80 3.41
C ASP A 158 -3.52 1.30 4.85
N GLU A 159 -2.40 1.16 5.53
CA GLU A 159 -2.36 0.85 6.95
C GLU A 159 -2.14 2.11 7.80
N ILE A 160 -2.96 2.27 8.83
CA ILE A 160 -2.76 3.33 9.83
C ILE A 160 -1.65 2.89 10.77
N ILE A 161 -0.50 3.56 10.70
CA ILE A 161 0.66 3.26 11.56
C ILE A 161 0.79 4.20 12.76
N MET A 162 0.20 5.38 12.69
CA MET A 162 0.22 6.34 13.81
C MET A 162 -0.98 7.29 13.77
N VAL A 163 -1.55 7.57 14.95
CA VAL A 163 -2.63 8.55 15.13
C VAL A 163 -2.25 9.51 16.25
N GLU A 164 -2.31 10.80 15.99
CA GLU A 164 -2.07 11.87 16.96
C GLU A 164 -3.19 12.90 16.91
N ARG A 165 -3.39 13.66 17.98
CA ARG A 165 -4.27 14.83 17.93
C ARG A 165 -3.58 15.95 17.17
N ALA A 166 -4.27 16.53 16.18
CA ALA A 166 -3.77 17.66 15.41
C ALA A 166 -3.92 18.98 16.16
#